data_62a8a194c5a67fb67e5bc06cde643e1e
#
_entry.id   62a8a194c5a67fb67e5bc06cde643e1e
#
_cell.length_a   1.000
_cell.length_b   1.000
_cell.length_c   1.000
_cell.angle_alpha   90.00
_cell.angle_beta   90.00
_cell.angle_gamma   90.00
#
_symmetry.space_group_name_H-M   'P 1'
#
loop_
_entity.id
_entity.type
_entity.pdbx_description
1 polymer ?
#
loop_
_entity_poly.entity_id
_entity_poly.type
_entity_poly.pdbx_seq_one_letter_code
_entity_poly.pdbx_strand_id
1 'polypeptide(L)'
;MKDLADHLFDILENSVKAAATEVKIILGIKDKLFFCKIEDDGSGIKDEDVTDPFVTSRKTRKVGLGLPLLKRAAESTGGSLQIYNSEKGGVILEFKIDIAHIDAKPFGDIARTFVDAIYSWPKVSFDIFIQKKNNKKLSIFNSKKIREIVSYSEMQQKEVRDFIYDSIDRELKKIKIDSQFGIF
;
A
#
# COMPACT_ATOMS: atom_id res chain seq x y z
N MET A 1 7.21 12.35 5.42
CA MET A 1 7.12 11.31 4.39
C MET A 1 7.96 11.73 3.21
N LYS A 2 9.07 11.04 2.99
CA LYS A 2 10.06 11.39 1.97
C LYS A 2 9.69 10.83 0.60
N ASP A 3 9.07 9.64 0.57
CA ASP A 3 8.80 8.85 -0.61
C ASP A 3 7.43 8.15 -0.54
N LEU A 4 7.08 7.40 -1.58
CA LEU A 4 5.80 6.68 -1.65
C LEU A 4 5.76 5.47 -0.69
N ALA A 5 6.90 4.87 -0.38
CA ALA A 5 7.01 3.77 0.57
C ALA A 5 6.57 4.20 1.97
N ASP A 6 6.99 5.40 2.42
CA ASP A 6 6.52 5.99 3.68
C ASP A 6 4.99 6.15 3.72
N HIS A 7 4.39 6.63 2.62
CA HIS A 7 2.93 6.78 2.53
C HIS A 7 2.21 5.44 2.56
N LEU A 8 2.74 4.44 1.85
CA LEU A 8 2.17 3.10 1.84
C LEU A 8 2.18 2.48 3.24
N PHE A 9 3.29 2.61 3.98
CA PHE A 9 3.36 2.07 5.34
C PHE A 9 2.30 2.68 6.25
N ASP A 10 2.11 4.02 6.20
CA ASP A 10 1.08 4.72 6.99
C ASP A 10 -0.35 4.25 6.64
N ILE A 11 -0.64 3.99 5.35
CA ILE A 11 -1.94 3.48 4.93
C ILE A 11 -2.16 2.06 5.48
N LEU A 12 -1.16 1.17 5.37
CA LEU A 12 -1.25 -0.19 5.91
C LEU A 12 -1.43 -0.17 7.43
N GLU A 13 -0.73 0.71 8.13
CA GLU A 13 -0.92 0.92 9.57
C GLU A 13 -2.34 1.39 9.90
N ASN A 14 -2.93 2.26 9.06
CA ASN A 14 -4.31 2.73 9.25
C ASN A 14 -5.32 1.60 9.10
N SER A 15 -5.16 0.70 8.12
CA SER A 15 -5.99 -0.51 7.98
C SER A 15 -5.90 -1.40 9.22
N VAL A 16 -4.69 -1.61 9.75
CA VAL A 16 -4.50 -2.39 10.99
C VAL A 16 -5.16 -1.70 12.21
N LYS A 17 -5.04 -0.39 12.34
CA LYS A 17 -5.71 0.40 13.39
C LYS A 17 -7.24 0.35 13.28
N ALA A 18 -7.76 0.15 12.07
CA ALA A 18 -9.18 -0.09 11.81
C ALA A 18 -9.61 -1.56 12.06
N ALA A 19 -8.75 -2.36 12.69
CA ALA A 19 -8.96 -3.76 12.99
C ALA A 19 -9.15 -4.67 11.76
N ALA A 20 -8.54 -4.31 10.63
CA ALA A 20 -8.52 -5.15 9.45
C ALA A 20 -7.79 -6.48 9.73
N THR A 21 -8.34 -7.56 9.19
CA THR A 21 -7.73 -8.90 9.21
C THR A 21 -7.16 -9.30 7.86
N GLU A 22 -7.67 -8.68 6.80
CA GLU A 22 -7.22 -8.88 5.42
C GLU A 22 -6.97 -7.54 4.74
N VAL A 23 -5.80 -7.41 4.11
CA VAL A 23 -5.42 -6.24 3.32
C VAL A 23 -4.97 -6.70 1.95
N LYS A 24 -5.68 -6.25 0.91
CA LYS A 24 -5.35 -6.52 -0.48
C LYS A 24 -4.75 -5.28 -1.12
N ILE A 25 -3.59 -5.46 -1.74
CA ILE A 25 -2.83 -4.39 -2.37
C ILE A 25 -2.68 -4.70 -3.86
N ILE A 26 -3.03 -3.75 -4.71
CA ILE A 26 -2.85 -3.86 -6.17
C ILE A 26 -2.12 -2.61 -6.62
N LEU A 27 -0.98 -2.79 -7.25
CA LEU A 27 -0.19 -1.67 -7.76
C LEU A 27 0.34 -1.94 -9.17
N GLY A 28 0.67 -0.89 -9.89
CA GLY A 28 1.20 -0.99 -11.24
C GLY A 28 1.52 0.37 -11.85
N ILE A 29 2.08 0.32 -13.05
CA ILE A 29 2.35 1.51 -13.87
C ILE A 29 1.67 1.33 -15.22
N LYS A 30 0.87 2.32 -15.61
CA LYS A 30 0.23 2.41 -16.92
C LYS A 30 0.38 3.84 -17.46
N ASP A 31 0.99 3.98 -18.64
CA ASP A 31 1.13 5.26 -19.33
C ASP A 31 1.71 6.40 -18.45
N LYS A 32 2.82 6.11 -17.76
CA LYS A 32 3.49 6.98 -16.78
C LYS A 32 2.71 7.24 -15.47
N LEU A 33 1.49 6.73 -15.34
CA LEU A 33 0.75 6.79 -14.10
C LEU A 33 1.07 5.56 -13.24
N PHE A 34 1.72 5.78 -12.11
CA PHE A 34 1.72 4.82 -11.02
C PHE A 34 0.35 4.84 -10.36
N PHE A 35 -0.22 3.69 -10.11
CA PHE A 35 -1.43 3.56 -9.32
C PHE A 35 -1.25 2.52 -8.23
N CYS A 36 -1.92 2.75 -7.11
CA CYS A 36 -2.03 1.80 -6.03
C CYS A 36 -3.47 1.81 -5.50
N LYS A 37 -4.02 0.60 -5.34
CA LYS A 37 -5.30 0.34 -4.69
C LYS A 37 -5.06 -0.52 -3.48
N ILE A 38 -5.53 -0.09 -2.33
CA ILE A 38 -5.51 -0.85 -1.07
C ILE A 38 -6.95 -1.04 -0.63
N GLU A 39 -7.34 -2.28 -0.38
CA GLU A 39 -8.66 -2.68 0.10
C GLU A 39 -8.49 -3.47 1.39
N ASP A 40 -9.16 -3.07 2.45
CA ASP A 40 -9.20 -3.75 3.73
C ASP A 40 -10.62 -4.16 4.13
N ASP A 41 -10.73 -5.05 5.12
CA ASP A 41 -11.97 -5.52 5.74
C ASP A 41 -12.18 -4.92 7.14
N GLY A 42 -11.57 -3.80 7.44
CA GLY A 42 -11.65 -3.13 8.75
C GLY A 42 -13.01 -2.48 9.02
N SER A 43 -13.05 -1.56 9.99
CA SER A 43 -14.29 -0.93 10.45
C SER A 43 -14.95 0.05 9.46
N GLY A 44 -14.34 0.28 8.29
CA GLY A 44 -14.85 1.21 7.30
C GLY A 44 -14.83 2.69 7.73
N ILE A 45 -15.39 3.54 6.89
CA ILE A 45 -15.62 4.97 7.17
C ILE A 45 -17.05 5.12 7.65
N LYS A 46 -17.26 5.79 8.79
CA LYS A 46 -18.60 6.06 9.31
C LYS A 46 -19.28 7.18 8.52
N ASP A 47 -20.60 7.10 8.35
CA ASP A 47 -21.39 8.05 7.53
C ASP A 47 -21.21 9.52 7.94
N GLU A 48 -20.88 9.81 9.19
CA GLU A 48 -20.59 11.15 9.68
C GLU A 48 -19.31 11.78 9.10
N ASP A 49 -18.41 10.95 8.56
CA ASP A 49 -17.12 11.35 7.96
C ASP A 49 -17.20 11.49 6.43
N VAL A 50 -18.36 11.20 5.81
CA VAL A 50 -18.53 11.04 4.34
C VAL A 50 -18.47 12.35 3.56
N THR A 51 -18.74 13.49 4.19
CA THR A 51 -18.73 14.79 3.49
C THR A 51 -17.32 15.27 3.12
N ASP A 52 -16.31 14.89 3.89
CA ASP A 52 -14.90 15.02 3.52
C ASP A 52 -14.06 13.98 4.26
N PRO A 53 -13.70 12.85 3.61
CA PRO A 53 -12.88 11.80 4.22
C PRO A 53 -11.48 12.29 4.66
N PHE A 54 -11.13 13.53 4.32
CA PHE A 54 -9.88 14.19 4.72
C PHE A 54 -10.07 15.19 5.89
N VAL A 55 -11.32 15.56 6.20
CA VAL A 55 -11.66 16.35 7.39
C VAL A 55 -12.13 15.38 8.46
N THR A 56 -11.21 14.96 9.32
CA THR A 56 -11.58 14.19 10.49
C THR A 56 -12.27 15.11 11.50
N SER A 57 -13.57 14.92 11.72
CA SER A 57 -14.37 15.57 12.76
C SER A 57 -13.97 15.14 14.20
N ARG A 58 -12.95 14.30 14.34
CA ARG A 58 -12.46 13.81 15.62
C ARG A 58 -11.56 14.82 16.32
N LYS A 59 -12.16 15.60 17.21
CA LYS A 59 -11.46 16.46 18.19
C LYS A 59 -10.51 15.71 19.15
N THR A 60 -10.37 14.38 19.05
CA THR A 60 -9.69 13.55 20.07
C THR A 60 -8.62 12.58 19.52
N ARG A 61 -8.38 12.50 18.22
CA ARG A 61 -7.23 11.74 17.69
C ARG A 61 -6.30 12.67 16.90
N LYS A 62 -5.00 12.54 17.17
CA LYS A 62 -3.96 13.10 16.28
C LYS A 62 -4.25 12.58 14.87
N VAL A 63 -4.74 13.46 13.99
CA VAL A 63 -4.93 13.16 12.57
C VAL A 63 -3.58 12.73 12.05
N GLY A 64 -3.46 11.49 11.58
CA GLY A 64 -2.30 11.08 10.85
C GLY A 64 -2.16 11.99 9.64
N LEU A 65 -1.04 12.68 9.51
CA LEU A 65 -0.79 13.59 8.38
C LEU A 65 -0.64 12.82 7.06
N GLY A 66 -0.66 11.49 7.08
CA GLY A 66 -0.38 10.62 5.96
C GLY A 66 -1.33 10.80 4.78
N LEU A 67 -2.64 10.70 4.99
CA LEU A 67 -3.62 10.80 3.91
C LEU A 67 -3.66 12.20 3.27
N PRO A 68 -3.71 13.31 4.03
CA PRO A 68 -3.62 14.65 3.45
C PRO A 68 -2.33 14.88 2.67
N LEU A 69 -1.19 14.37 3.16
CA LEU A 69 0.09 14.48 2.46
C LEU A 69 0.15 13.65 1.19
N LEU A 70 -0.43 12.44 1.19
CA LEU A 70 -0.53 11.61 -0.01
C LEU A 70 -1.47 12.25 -1.04
N LYS A 71 -2.62 12.80 -0.60
CA LYS A 71 -3.53 13.53 -1.49
C LYS A 71 -2.80 14.67 -2.19
N ARG A 72 -2.11 15.50 -1.42
CA ARG A 72 -1.32 16.60 -1.98
C ARG A 72 -0.24 16.10 -2.95
N ALA A 73 0.48 15.03 -2.60
CA ALA A 73 1.51 14.44 -3.47
C ALA A 73 0.93 13.90 -4.79
N ALA A 74 -0.27 13.32 -4.75
CA ALA A 74 -0.95 12.85 -5.96
C ALA A 74 -1.44 14.03 -6.81
N GLU A 75 -2.15 14.99 -6.21
CA GLU A 75 -2.72 16.16 -6.91
C GLU A 75 -1.65 17.06 -7.50
N SER A 76 -0.49 17.23 -6.85
CA SER A 76 0.63 18.05 -7.37
C SER A 76 1.22 17.50 -8.67
N THR A 77 1.00 16.22 -8.97
CA THR A 77 1.43 15.58 -10.23
C THR A 77 0.30 15.40 -11.24
N GLY A 78 -0.88 16.02 -11.01
CA GLY A 78 -2.05 15.81 -11.85
C GLY A 78 -2.75 14.46 -11.65
N GLY A 79 -2.36 13.72 -10.61
CA GLY A 79 -2.99 12.47 -10.20
C GLY A 79 -4.21 12.69 -9.29
N SER A 80 -4.58 11.65 -8.53
CA SER A 80 -5.77 11.68 -7.66
C SER A 80 -5.63 10.76 -6.47
N LEU A 81 -6.40 11.03 -5.41
CA LEU A 81 -6.66 10.11 -4.30
C LEU A 81 -8.16 9.99 -4.09
N GLN A 82 -8.65 8.77 -3.97
CA GLN A 82 -10.04 8.44 -3.68
C GLN A 82 -10.11 7.45 -2.53
N ILE A 83 -11.10 7.64 -1.63
CA ILE A 83 -11.34 6.75 -0.50
C ILE A 83 -12.85 6.52 -0.41
N TYR A 84 -13.26 5.24 -0.29
CA TYR A 84 -14.65 4.86 -0.17
C TYR A 84 -14.81 3.54 0.60
N ASN A 85 -16.01 3.25 1.07
CA ASN A 85 -16.27 2.00 1.76
C ASN A 85 -16.20 0.82 0.80
N SER A 86 -15.59 -0.28 1.28
CA SER A 86 -15.59 -1.56 0.60
C SER A 86 -16.93 -2.27 0.82
N GLU A 87 -17.38 -3.06 -0.16
CA GLU A 87 -18.52 -3.96 0.01
C GLU A 87 -18.31 -5.01 1.12
N LYS A 88 -17.06 -5.23 1.50
CA LYS A 88 -16.66 -6.14 2.60
C LYS A 88 -16.70 -5.51 3.99
N GLY A 89 -17.10 -4.25 4.08
CA GLY A 89 -17.23 -3.50 5.33
C GLY A 89 -16.05 -2.61 5.71
N GLY A 90 -14.88 -2.75 5.05
CA GLY A 90 -13.69 -1.93 5.27
C GLY A 90 -13.60 -0.75 4.30
N VAL A 91 -12.37 -0.35 3.98
CA VAL A 91 -12.04 0.81 3.13
C VAL A 91 -11.37 0.37 1.84
N ILE A 92 -11.69 1.05 0.76
CA ILE A 92 -10.91 1.06 -0.47
C ILE A 92 -10.27 2.44 -0.60
N LEU A 93 -8.94 2.46 -0.73
CA LEU A 93 -8.14 3.64 -1.03
C LEU A 93 -7.47 3.42 -2.38
N GLU A 94 -7.65 4.37 -3.29
CA GLU A 94 -7.00 4.35 -4.59
C GLU A 94 -6.28 5.67 -4.82
N PHE A 95 -5.01 5.63 -5.23
CA PHE A 95 -4.30 6.83 -5.65
C PHE A 95 -3.52 6.61 -6.94
N LYS A 96 -3.33 7.72 -7.66
CA LYS A 96 -2.58 7.78 -8.91
C LYS A 96 -1.61 8.94 -8.87
N ILE A 97 -0.41 8.72 -9.40
CA ILE A 97 0.68 9.71 -9.46
C ILE A 97 1.30 9.64 -10.84
N ASP A 98 1.42 10.77 -11.52
CA ASP A 98 2.25 10.84 -12.75
C ASP A 98 3.73 10.82 -12.33
N ILE A 99 4.37 9.68 -12.56
CA ILE A 99 5.77 9.46 -12.18
C ILE A 99 6.77 10.18 -13.09
N ALA A 100 6.33 10.79 -14.19
CA ALA A 100 7.16 11.62 -15.05
C ALA A 100 7.10 13.11 -14.66
N HIS A 101 6.23 13.49 -13.71
CA HIS A 101 6.12 14.86 -13.25
C HIS A 101 7.31 15.26 -12.37
N ILE A 102 7.77 16.51 -12.47
CA ILE A 102 8.93 17.00 -11.71
C ILE A 102 8.73 16.95 -10.19
N ASP A 103 7.49 17.10 -9.72
CA ASP A 103 7.13 17.04 -8.29
C ASP A 103 6.80 15.62 -7.82
N ALA A 104 6.95 14.62 -8.70
CA ALA A 104 6.68 13.25 -8.31
C ALA A 104 7.66 12.78 -7.24
N LYS A 105 7.12 12.19 -6.15
CA LYS A 105 7.97 11.61 -5.10
C LYS A 105 8.64 10.33 -5.59
N PRO A 106 9.87 10.04 -5.15
CA PRO A 106 10.52 8.77 -5.41
C PRO A 106 9.69 7.62 -4.83
N PHE A 107 9.85 6.43 -5.38
CA PHE A 107 9.17 5.25 -4.86
C PHE A 107 9.59 4.89 -3.44
N GLY A 108 10.85 5.09 -3.08
CA GLY A 108 11.42 4.51 -1.88
C GLY A 108 11.49 2.98 -1.96
N ASP A 109 11.74 2.32 -0.86
CA ASP A 109 11.82 0.85 -0.80
C ASP A 109 10.45 0.24 -0.50
N ILE A 110 9.61 0.11 -1.54
CA ILE A 110 8.26 -0.46 -1.44
C ILE A 110 8.31 -1.95 -1.01
N ALA A 111 9.31 -2.71 -1.49
CA ALA A 111 9.47 -4.11 -1.08
C ALA A 111 9.74 -4.22 0.42
N ARG A 112 10.62 -3.36 0.94
CA ARG A 112 10.91 -3.29 2.37
C ARG A 112 9.68 -2.90 3.17
N THR A 113 8.91 -1.93 2.71
CA THR A 113 7.65 -1.51 3.33
C THR A 113 6.68 -2.67 3.49
N PHE A 114 6.51 -3.49 2.45
CA PHE A 114 5.65 -4.67 2.53
C PHE A 114 6.18 -5.73 3.50
N VAL A 115 7.48 -6.01 3.45
CA VAL A 115 8.11 -6.94 4.40
C VAL A 115 7.94 -6.46 5.83
N ASP A 116 8.20 -5.18 6.10
CA ASP A 116 8.06 -4.61 7.44
C ASP A 116 6.61 -4.67 7.93
N ALA A 117 5.62 -4.43 7.06
CA ALA A 117 4.20 -4.60 7.38
C ALA A 117 3.85 -6.07 7.72
N ILE A 118 4.29 -7.03 6.90
CA ILE A 118 4.06 -8.46 7.10
C ILE A 118 4.59 -8.94 8.46
N TYR A 119 5.77 -8.46 8.85
CA TYR A 119 6.43 -8.84 10.10
C TYR A 119 5.92 -8.06 11.32
N SER A 120 5.54 -6.79 11.14
CA SER A 120 4.97 -5.96 12.21
C SER A 120 3.56 -6.41 12.61
N TRP A 121 2.78 -6.94 11.66
CA TRP A 121 1.39 -7.34 11.89
C TRP A 121 1.14 -8.79 11.45
N PRO A 122 1.74 -9.78 12.12
CA PRO A 122 1.70 -11.19 11.69
C PRO A 122 0.30 -11.82 11.72
N LYS A 123 -0.67 -11.20 12.40
CA LYS A 123 -2.07 -11.65 12.42
C LYS A 123 -2.88 -11.14 11.23
N VAL A 124 -2.40 -10.10 10.53
CA VAL A 124 -3.05 -9.55 9.34
C VAL A 124 -2.60 -10.33 8.11
N SER A 125 -3.52 -10.60 7.22
CA SER A 125 -3.23 -11.24 5.94
C SER A 125 -3.03 -10.18 4.87
N PHE A 126 -1.83 -10.16 4.28
CA PHE A 126 -1.51 -9.30 3.15
C PHE A 126 -1.52 -10.12 1.85
N ASP A 127 -2.23 -9.60 0.84
CA ASP A 127 -2.27 -10.17 -0.51
C ASP A 127 -1.87 -9.10 -1.52
N ILE A 128 -0.68 -9.24 -2.10
CA ILE A 128 -0.03 -8.23 -2.93
C ILE A 128 -0.06 -8.66 -4.39
N PHE A 129 -0.62 -7.80 -5.23
CA PHE A 129 -0.72 -8.00 -6.67
C PHE A 129 0.00 -6.88 -7.42
N ILE A 130 0.60 -7.25 -8.54
CA ILE A 130 0.95 -6.30 -9.58
C ILE A 130 -0.05 -6.40 -10.74
N GLN A 131 -0.47 -5.27 -11.27
CA GLN A 131 -1.29 -5.20 -12.46
C GLN A 131 -0.42 -4.84 -13.67
N LYS A 132 -0.40 -5.74 -14.65
CA LYS A 132 0.32 -5.55 -15.90
C LYS A 132 -0.46 -4.65 -16.87
N LYS A 133 0.21 -4.15 -17.93
CA LYS A 133 -0.39 -3.26 -18.95
C LYS A 133 -1.65 -3.83 -19.61
N ASN A 134 -1.78 -5.15 -19.71
CA ASN A 134 -2.97 -5.83 -20.24
C ASN A 134 -4.08 -6.03 -19.21
N ASN A 135 -4.06 -5.31 -18.11
CA ASN A 135 -4.96 -5.41 -16.95
C ASN A 135 -4.92 -6.77 -16.20
N LYS A 136 -4.03 -7.68 -16.57
CA LYS A 136 -3.86 -8.95 -15.85
C LYS A 136 -3.19 -8.69 -14.50
N LYS A 137 -3.81 -9.17 -13.42
CA LYS A 137 -3.26 -9.13 -12.07
C LYS A 137 -2.44 -10.39 -11.82
N LEU A 138 -1.26 -10.21 -11.25
CA LEU A 138 -0.36 -11.28 -10.82
C LEU A 138 -0.18 -11.16 -9.31
N SER A 139 -0.54 -12.18 -8.55
CA SER A 139 -0.22 -12.26 -7.11
C SER A 139 1.29 -12.48 -6.99
N ILE A 140 1.95 -11.60 -6.27
CA ILE A 140 3.40 -11.66 -6.02
C ILE A 140 3.71 -12.06 -4.59
N PHE A 141 2.74 -11.91 -3.68
CA PHE A 141 2.83 -12.36 -2.30
C PHE A 141 1.44 -12.63 -1.73
N ASN A 142 1.31 -13.67 -0.91
CA ASN A 142 0.10 -13.99 -0.16
C ASN A 142 0.47 -14.56 1.21
N SER A 143 0.13 -13.84 2.29
CA SER A 143 0.46 -14.21 3.66
C SER A 143 -0.13 -15.55 4.09
N LYS A 144 -1.36 -15.87 3.65
CA LYS A 144 -2.01 -17.14 4.03
C LYS A 144 -1.24 -18.32 3.45
N LYS A 145 -0.88 -18.26 2.16
CA LYS A 145 -0.11 -19.32 1.49
C LYS A 145 1.27 -19.53 2.12
N ILE A 146 1.96 -18.44 2.49
CA ILE A 146 3.27 -18.58 3.14
C ILE A 146 3.14 -19.28 4.49
N ARG A 147 2.12 -18.94 5.29
CA ARG A 147 1.89 -19.56 6.60
C ARG A 147 1.47 -21.04 6.53
N GLU A 148 0.99 -21.51 5.39
CA GLU A 148 0.71 -22.94 5.15
C GLU A 148 1.99 -23.75 4.92
N ILE A 149 3.07 -23.11 4.48
CA ILE A 149 4.32 -23.76 4.05
C ILE A 149 5.43 -23.51 5.08
N VAL A 150 5.46 -22.33 5.70
CA VAL A 150 6.53 -21.86 6.59
C VAL A 150 5.98 -21.69 7.99
N SER A 151 6.57 -22.37 8.98
CA SER A 151 6.20 -22.22 10.39
C SER A 151 6.50 -20.82 10.91
N TYR A 152 5.88 -20.46 12.05
CA TYR A 152 6.13 -19.18 12.70
C TYR A 152 7.61 -18.96 13.07
N SER A 153 8.29 -20.02 13.54
CA SER A 153 9.71 -19.97 13.91
C SER A 153 10.61 -19.75 12.69
N GLU A 154 10.30 -20.40 11.57
CA GLU A 154 11.05 -20.22 10.33
C GLU A 154 10.85 -18.82 9.75
N MET A 155 9.62 -18.27 9.85
CA MET A 155 9.36 -16.88 9.46
C MET A 155 10.27 -15.86 10.17
N GLN A 156 10.74 -16.15 11.40
CA GLN A 156 11.63 -15.25 12.15
C GLN A 156 13.09 -15.31 11.67
N GLN A 157 13.45 -16.28 10.84
CA GLN A 157 14.80 -16.41 10.28
C GLN A 157 15.07 -15.31 9.26
N LYS A 158 16.28 -14.78 9.30
CA LYS A 158 16.72 -13.71 8.39
C LYS A 158 16.63 -14.14 6.92
N GLU A 159 17.00 -15.38 6.65
CA GLU A 159 17.02 -15.96 5.31
C GLU A 159 15.62 -15.98 4.69
N VAL A 160 14.59 -16.28 5.47
CA VAL A 160 13.20 -16.26 5.00
C VAL A 160 12.74 -14.82 4.75
N ARG A 161 13.11 -13.90 5.64
CA ARG A 161 12.80 -12.48 5.46
C ARG A 161 13.45 -11.91 4.21
N ASP A 162 14.72 -12.20 3.99
CA ASP A 162 15.47 -11.76 2.82
C ASP A 162 14.89 -12.39 1.54
N PHE A 163 14.51 -13.67 1.55
CA PHE A 163 13.85 -14.33 0.43
C PHE A 163 12.51 -13.68 0.06
N ILE A 164 11.68 -13.32 1.05
CA ILE A 164 10.41 -12.64 0.82
C ILE A 164 10.67 -11.26 0.20
N TYR A 165 11.64 -10.52 0.74
CA TYR A 165 12.06 -9.24 0.20
C TYR A 165 12.48 -9.35 -1.27
N ASP A 166 13.43 -10.23 -1.57
CA ASP A 166 13.97 -10.42 -2.93
C ASP A 166 12.88 -10.86 -3.91
N SER A 167 11.93 -11.67 -3.45
CA SER A 167 10.81 -12.14 -4.28
C SER A 167 9.88 -11.00 -4.66
N ILE A 168 9.52 -10.14 -3.72
CA ILE A 168 8.66 -8.97 -3.95
C ILE A 168 9.40 -7.94 -4.80
N ASP A 169 10.64 -7.57 -4.45
CA ASP A 169 11.45 -6.58 -5.12
C ASP A 169 11.68 -6.94 -6.60
N ARG A 170 11.99 -8.21 -6.87
CA ARG A 170 12.16 -8.72 -8.24
C ARG A 170 10.91 -8.50 -9.11
N GLU A 171 9.73 -8.72 -8.57
CA GLU A 171 8.49 -8.53 -9.33
C GLU A 171 8.15 -7.03 -9.51
N LEU A 172 8.43 -6.20 -8.50
CA LEU A 172 8.28 -4.75 -8.59
C LEU A 172 9.20 -4.16 -9.67
N LYS A 173 10.46 -4.57 -9.71
CA LYS A 173 11.43 -4.14 -10.74
C LYS A 173 11.00 -4.48 -12.15
N LYS A 174 10.33 -5.61 -12.38
CA LYS A 174 9.78 -5.97 -13.71
C LYS A 174 8.75 -4.96 -14.23
N ILE A 175 8.08 -4.24 -13.35
CA ILE A 175 7.13 -3.20 -13.72
C ILE A 175 7.69 -1.78 -13.49
N LYS A 176 9.01 -1.65 -13.37
CA LYS A 176 9.73 -0.38 -13.21
C LYS A 176 9.48 0.35 -11.88
N ILE A 177 9.07 -0.36 -10.85
CA ILE A 177 9.07 0.15 -9.48
C ILE A 177 10.39 -0.27 -8.86
N ASP A 178 11.33 0.65 -8.80
CA ASP A 178 12.68 0.41 -8.29
C ASP A 178 13.08 1.51 -7.31
N SER A 179 13.54 1.11 -6.13
CA SER A 179 14.02 2.02 -5.09
C SER A 179 15.29 2.78 -5.48
N GLN A 180 16.07 2.25 -6.44
CA GLN A 180 17.34 2.84 -6.87
C GLN A 180 17.19 3.86 -7.99
N PHE A 181 16.10 3.82 -8.76
CA PHE A 181 15.83 4.81 -9.78
C PHE A 181 14.91 5.89 -9.22
N GLY A 182 15.50 7.03 -8.93
CA GLY A 182 14.74 8.26 -8.89
C GLY A 182 13.90 8.36 -10.18
N ILE A 183 12.74 8.94 -10.08
CA ILE A 183 11.85 9.16 -11.22
C ILE A 183 12.60 10.02 -12.23
N PHE A 184 12.94 9.45 -13.39
CA PHE A 184 13.43 10.18 -14.58
C PHE A 184 12.47 9.95 -15.72
#